data_3c9af280965c81a4d145f5f9c9e238b6
#
_entry.id   3c9af280965c81a4d145f5f9c9e238b6
#
_cell.length_a   1.000
_cell.length_b   1.000
_cell.length_c   1.000
_cell.angle_alpha   90.00
_cell.angle_beta   90.00
_cell.angle_gamma   90.00
#
_symmetry.space_group_name_H-M   'P 1'
#
loop_
_entity.id
_entity.type
_entity.pdbx_description
1 polymer ?
#
loop_
_entity_poly.entity_id
_entity_poly.type
_entity_poly.pdbx_seq_one_letter_code
_entity_poly.pdbx_strand_id
1 'polypeptide(L)'
;MKGFDDCANQRPLMEKGRNDARATGAKIRELRLAEGEVLTSPLCRTMEHATLVFGRATPTRELREAQGGDYPGLKQLLASPVDKGRNRWLFGHGTPFRAAAGPPHLIEGEAVVMQPTGQSWVVVARIGVDDRAPGSPRRRNARQSQAGR
;
A
#
# COMPACT_ATOMS: atom_id res chain seq x y z
N MET A 1 7.30 20.46 16.57
CA MET A 1 6.92 19.64 15.39
C MET A 1 5.51 20.04 15.01
N LYS A 2 5.33 20.61 13.83
CA LYS A 2 3.98 20.85 13.31
C LYS A 2 3.28 19.50 13.19
N GLY A 3 2.04 19.39 13.62
CA GLY A 3 1.31 18.13 13.59
C GLY A 3 1.10 17.62 12.18
N PHE A 4 0.81 16.36 12.06
CA PHE A 4 0.49 15.73 10.76
C PHE A 4 -0.73 16.34 10.07
N ASP A 5 -1.50 17.15 10.81
CA ASP A 5 -2.73 17.83 10.33
C ASP A 5 -2.43 19.09 9.51
N ASP A 6 -1.19 19.58 9.49
CA ASP A 6 -0.80 20.77 8.73
C ASP A 6 -0.64 20.45 7.25
N CYS A 7 -1.75 20.16 6.60
CA CYS A 7 -1.77 19.77 5.19
C CYS A 7 -1.28 20.86 4.23
N ALA A 8 -1.40 22.14 4.63
CA ALA A 8 -0.97 23.27 3.81
C ALA A 8 0.55 23.30 3.59
N ASN A 9 1.32 22.72 4.52
CA ASN A 9 2.78 22.65 4.45
C ASN A 9 3.30 21.26 4.03
N GLN A 10 2.40 20.39 3.60
CA GLN A 10 2.76 19.07 3.06
C GLN A 10 2.61 19.02 1.55
N ARG A 11 3.39 18.18 0.90
CA ARG A 11 3.21 17.90 -0.53
C ARG A 11 1.85 17.22 -0.73
N PRO A 12 0.93 17.84 -1.50
CA PRO A 12 -0.39 17.28 -1.72
C PRO A 12 -0.37 16.09 -2.69
N LEU A 13 -1.45 15.34 -2.68
CA LEU A 13 -1.74 14.38 -3.73
C LEU A 13 -2.11 15.13 -5.02
N MET A 14 -1.55 14.74 -6.14
CA MET A 14 -1.86 15.34 -7.44
C MET A 14 -3.21 14.84 -7.96
N GLU A 15 -3.83 15.59 -8.88
CA GLU A 15 -5.12 15.20 -9.47
C GLU A 15 -5.07 13.82 -10.14
N LYS A 16 -3.98 13.52 -10.83
CA LYS A 16 -3.76 12.16 -11.37
C LYS A 16 -3.79 11.12 -10.26
N GLY A 17 -3.14 11.37 -9.14
CA GLY A 17 -3.13 10.46 -7.99
C GLY A 17 -4.53 10.27 -7.38
N ARG A 18 -5.33 11.34 -7.32
CA ARG A 18 -6.73 11.26 -6.87
C ARG A 18 -7.58 10.40 -7.80
N ASN A 19 -7.43 10.58 -9.10
CA ASN A 19 -8.16 9.80 -10.10
C ASN A 19 -7.74 8.33 -10.07
N ASP A 20 -6.46 8.05 -9.93
CA ASP A 20 -5.94 6.68 -9.77
C ASP A 20 -6.46 6.02 -8.49
N ALA A 21 -6.56 6.77 -7.39
CA ALA A 21 -7.14 6.28 -6.14
C ALA A 21 -8.62 5.92 -6.27
N ARG A 22 -9.41 6.78 -6.91
CA ARG A 22 -10.84 6.50 -7.18
C ARG A 22 -11.02 5.27 -8.06
N ALA A 23 -10.20 5.13 -9.11
CA ALA A 23 -10.23 3.96 -9.99
C ALA A 23 -9.83 2.68 -9.25
N THR A 24 -8.85 2.76 -8.37
CA THR A 24 -8.43 1.65 -7.50
C THR A 24 -9.59 1.21 -6.60
N GLY A 25 -10.26 2.14 -5.94
CA GLY A 25 -11.41 1.84 -5.09
C GLY A 25 -12.56 1.20 -5.86
N ALA A 26 -12.86 1.71 -7.05
CA ALA A 26 -13.87 1.14 -7.94
C ALA A 26 -13.51 -0.31 -8.35
N LYS A 27 -12.24 -0.56 -8.65
CA LYS A 27 -11.77 -1.90 -9.04
C LYS A 27 -11.83 -2.90 -7.89
N ILE A 28 -11.47 -2.47 -6.69
CA ILE A 28 -11.58 -3.30 -5.47
C ILE A 28 -13.02 -3.73 -5.25
N ARG A 29 -13.99 -2.81 -5.40
CA ARG A 29 -15.42 -3.10 -5.25
C ARG A 29 -15.93 -4.01 -6.38
N GLU A 30 -15.53 -3.75 -7.61
CA GLU A 30 -15.89 -4.58 -8.77
C GLU A 30 -15.44 -6.03 -8.59
N LEU A 31 -14.20 -6.22 -8.13
CA LEU A 31 -13.60 -7.54 -7.88
C LEU A 31 -14.07 -8.16 -6.56
N ARG A 32 -14.85 -7.45 -5.76
CA ARG A 32 -15.32 -7.87 -4.44
C ARG A 32 -14.19 -8.34 -3.53
N LEU A 33 -13.05 -7.64 -3.58
CA LEU A 33 -11.94 -7.95 -2.69
C LEU A 33 -12.32 -7.65 -1.25
N ALA A 34 -11.94 -8.53 -0.35
CA ALA A 34 -12.28 -8.40 1.05
C ALA A 34 -11.64 -7.14 1.64
N GLU A 35 -12.45 -6.35 2.33
CA GLU A 35 -11.99 -5.23 3.13
C GLU A 35 -11.69 -5.69 4.56
N GLY A 36 -11.06 -4.82 5.33
CA GLY A 36 -10.73 -5.00 6.72
C GLY A 36 -10.15 -3.71 7.25
N GLU A 37 -9.07 -3.78 8.02
CA GLU A 37 -8.39 -2.60 8.49
C GLU A 37 -7.83 -1.78 7.32
N VAL A 38 -8.04 -0.46 7.36
CA VAL A 38 -7.44 0.49 6.42
C VAL A 38 -6.54 1.41 7.22
N LEU A 39 -5.27 1.10 7.24
CA LEU A 39 -4.24 1.79 8.00
C LEU A 39 -3.41 2.67 7.07
N THR A 40 -3.13 3.89 7.48
CA THR A 40 -2.40 4.84 6.66
C THR A 40 -1.37 5.62 7.45
N SER A 41 -0.27 5.96 6.80
CA SER A 41 0.62 7.00 7.32
C SER A 41 -0.21 8.25 7.65
N PRO A 42 0.09 8.96 8.74
CA PRO A 42 -0.70 10.13 9.14
C PRO A 42 -0.50 11.35 8.24
N LEU A 43 0.32 11.28 7.21
CA LEU A 43 0.46 12.39 6.25
C LEU A 43 -0.81 12.59 5.42
N CYS A 44 -1.12 13.86 5.14
CA CYS A 44 -2.38 14.22 4.47
C CYS A 44 -2.58 13.53 3.13
N ARG A 45 -1.54 13.40 2.31
CA ARG A 45 -1.64 12.73 1.00
C ARG A 45 -1.98 11.25 1.10
N THR A 46 -1.45 10.55 2.11
CA THR A 46 -1.76 9.13 2.32
C THR A 46 -3.15 8.95 2.94
N MET A 47 -3.54 9.83 3.85
CA MET A 47 -4.90 9.87 4.40
C MET A 47 -5.95 10.10 3.30
N GLU A 48 -5.71 11.08 2.43
CA GLU A 48 -6.58 11.36 1.29
C GLU A 48 -6.64 10.16 0.33
N HIS A 49 -5.49 9.56 0.02
CA HIS A 49 -5.43 8.38 -0.86
C HIS A 49 -6.31 7.25 -0.32
N ALA A 50 -6.11 6.86 0.93
CA ALA A 50 -6.90 5.80 1.56
C ALA A 50 -8.40 6.11 1.61
N THR A 51 -8.75 7.35 1.90
CA THR A 51 -10.14 7.82 1.94
C THR A 51 -10.80 7.76 0.55
N LEU A 52 -10.08 8.13 -0.51
CA LEU A 52 -10.58 8.03 -1.88
C LEU A 52 -10.79 6.58 -2.32
N VAL A 53 -9.96 5.65 -1.83
CA VAL A 53 -10.09 4.22 -2.14
C VAL A 53 -11.24 3.58 -1.35
N PHE A 54 -11.29 3.79 -0.04
CA PHE A 54 -12.14 3.02 0.88
C PHE A 54 -13.22 3.84 1.60
N GLY A 55 -13.20 5.16 1.50
CA GLY A 55 -14.12 6.02 2.26
C GLY A 55 -13.75 6.16 3.74
N ARG A 56 -12.66 5.57 4.19
CA ARG A 56 -12.17 5.63 5.56
C ARG A 56 -10.65 5.45 5.60
N ALA A 57 -10.03 5.90 6.68
CA ALA A 57 -8.60 5.74 6.92
C ALA A 57 -8.30 5.88 8.41
N THR A 58 -7.47 5.00 8.94
CA THR A 58 -6.99 5.07 10.33
C THR A 58 -5.51 5.47 10.32
N PRO A 59 -5.15 6.64 10.86
CA PRO A 59 -3.76 7.07 10.92
C PRO A 59 -2.96 6.14 11.84
N THR A 60 -1.80 5.69 11.33
CA THR A 60 -0.95 4.70 11.95
C THR A 60 0.50 5.14 11.85
N ARG A 61 1.11 5.48 12.98
CA ARG A 61 2.46 6.06 13.03
C ARG A 61 3.54 5.15 12.49
N GLU A 62 3.38 3.85 12.65
CA GLU A 62 4.29 2.82 12.17
C GLU A 62 4.48 2.88 10.64
N LEU A 63 3.52 3.46 9.92
CA LEU A 63 3.62 3.67 8.48
C LEU A 63 4.38 4.96 8.11
N ARG A 64 4.83 5.74 9.09
CA ARG A 64 5.60 6.98 8.93
C ARG A 64 6.87 6.96 9.78
N GLU A 65 7.48 5.83 9.95
CA GLU A 65 8.74 5.73 10.68
C GLU A 65 9.88 6.51 9.99
N ALA A 66 10.84 6.95 10.77
CA ALA A 66 11.96 7.75 10.28
C ALA A 66 12.77 7.00 9.23
N GLN A 67 13.18 7.72 8.19
CA GLN A 67 14.06 7.18 7.16
C GLN A 67 15.41 6.78 7.74
N GLY A 68 16.00 5.72 7.20
CA GLY A 68 17.29 5.20 7.60
C GLY A 68 17.27 4.26 8.80
N GLY A 69 16.09 3.93 9.32
CA GLY A 69 15.91 2.90 10.34
C GLY A 69 15.56 1.53 9.77
N ASP A 70 15.35 0.58 10.66
CA ASP A 70 14.98 -0.79 10.31
C ASP A 70 13.47 -1.00 10.14
N TYR A 71 12.67 0.05 10.35
CA TYR A 71 11.21 0.04 10.27
C TYR A 71 10.56 -1.08 11.09
N PRO A 72 10.83 -1.18 12.41
CA PRO A 72 10.35 -2.29 13.23
C PRO A 72 8.82 -2.33 13.34
N GLY A 73 8.17 -1.17 13.44
CA GLY A 73 6.71 -1.09 13.51
C GLY A 73 6.04 -1.54 12.22
N LEU A 74 6.56 -1.13 11.05
CA LEU A 74 6.07 -1.60 9.76
C LEU A 74 6.25 -3.11 9.62
N LYS A 75 7.43 -3.62 9.96
CA LYS A 75 7.72 -5.05 9.91
C LYS A 75 6.77 -5.86 10.80
N GLN A 76 6.48 -5.36 11.99
CA GLN A 76 5.51 -5.98 12.88
C GLN A 76 4.10 -6.01 12.29
N LEU A 77 3.64 -4.91 11.68
CA LEU A 77 2.35 -4.87 10.98
C LEU A 77 2.28 -5.89 9.84
N LEU A 78 3.34 -5.99 9.05
CA LEU A 78 3.39 -6.92 7.91
C LEU A 78 3.44 -8.39 8.34
N ALA A 79 4.06 -8.69 9.47
CA ALA A 79 4.17 -10.04 10.00
C ALA A 79 2.92 -10.50 10.76
N SER A 80 2.15 -9.56 11.30
CA SER A 80 0.99 -9.85 12.16
C SER A 80 -0.14 -10.53 11.39
N PRO A 81 -0.75 -11.59 11.95
CA PRO A 81 -1.88 -12.26 11.31
C PRO A 81 -3.03 -11.30 10.99
N VAL A 82 -3.74 -11.61 9.94
CA VAL A 82 -4.96 -10.91 9.52
C VAL A 82 -6.14 -11.86 9.73
N ASP A 83 -7.28 -11.32 10.16
CA ASP A 83 -8.49 -12.09 10.37
C ASP A 83 -8.90 -12.85 9.10
N LYS A 84 -9.35 -14.07 9.25
CA LYS A 84 -9.81 -14.91 8.16
C LYS A 84 -10.92 -14.22 7.36
N GLY A 85 -10.76 -14.22 6.02
CA GLY A 85 -11.72 -13.60 5.11
C GLY A 85 -11.60 -12.08 5.03
N ARG A 86 -10.56 -11.48 5.62
CA ARG A 86 -10.30 -10.03 5.58
C ARG A 86 -8.91 -9.75 5.04
N ASN A 87 -8.69 -8.51 4.59
CA ASN A 87 -7.39 -7.99 4.22
C ASN A 87 -7.04 -6.79 5.11
N ARG A 88 -5.77 -6.61 5.37
CA ARG A 88 -5.24 -5.37 5.95
C ARG A 88 -4.67 -4.53 4.84
N TRP A 89 -5.18 -3.31 4.70
CA TRP A 89 -4.77 -2.37 3.65
C TRP A 89 -3.87 -1.31 4.25
N LEU A 90 -2.65 -1.20 3.73
CA LEU A 90 -1.63 -0.28 4.25
C LEU A 90 -1.29 0.77 3.18
N PHE A 91 -1.42 2.03 3.55
CA PHE A 91 -1.07 3.18 2.71
C PHE A 91 0.12 3.91 3.34
N GLY A 92 1.23 3.92 2.66
CA GLY A 92 2.47 4.46 3.20
C GLY A 92 3.35 5.08 2.13
N HIS A 93 4.64 4.92 2.31
CA HIS A 93 5.66 5.57 1.51
C HIS A 93 6.59 4.55 0.85
N GLY A 94 7.17 4.94 -0.29
CA GLY A 94 7.99 4.06 -1.10
C GLY A 94 9.22 3.50 -0.36
N THR A 95 9.92 4.33 0.40
CA THR A 95 11.16 3.91 1.07
C THR A 95 10.94 2.80 2.10
N PRO A 96 10.01 2.93 3.07
CA PRO A 96 9.71 1.82 3.98
C PRO A 96 9.21 0.56 3.28
N PHE A 97 8.33 0.71 2.31
CA PHE A 97 7.79 -0.43 1.58
C PHE A 97 8.84 -1.12 0.71
N ARG A 98 9.77 -0.35 0.12
CA ARG A 98 10.92 -0.90 -0.58
C ARG A 98 11.78 -1.77 0.33
N ALA A 99 12.07 -1.28 1.53
CA ALA A 99 12.84 -2.04 2.52
C ALA A 99 12.16 -3.37 2.87
N ALA A 100 10.83 -3.38 2.98
CA ALA A 100 10.05 -4.57 3.30
C ALA A 100 9.84 -5.52 2.12
N ALA A 101 9.58 -4.97 0.93
CA ALA A 101 9.26 -5.76 -0.26
C ALA A 101 10.50 -6.20 -1.06
N GLY A 102 11.62 -5.52 -0.84
CA GLY A 102 12.83 -5.73 -1.63
C GLY A 102 12.75 -5.13 -3.04
N PRO A 103 13.84 -5.26 -3.84
CA PRO A 103 13.87 -4.76 -5.21
C PRO A 103 12.92 -5.52 -6.13
N PRO A 104 12.45 -4.92 -7.25
CA PRO A 104 12.68 -3.54 -7.64
C PRO A 104 11.92 -2.54 -6.77
N HIS A 105 12.35 -1.25 -6.83
CA HIS A 105 11.72 -0.17 -6.08
C HIS A 105 10.27 0.03 -6.51
N LEU A 106 9.37 0.14 -5.52
CA LEU A 106 7.98 0.47 -5.77
C LEU A 106 7.86 1.91 -6.30
N ILE A 107 7.12 2.07 -7.39
CA ILE A 107 6.78 3.38 -7.94
C ILE A 107 5.46 3.88 -7.30
N GLU A 108 5.20 5.18 -7.44
CA GLU A 108 3.97 5.78 -6.93
C GLU A 108 2.73 5.07 -7.51
N GLY A 109 1.80 4.73 -6.64
CA GLY A 109 0.56 4.04 -7.01
C GLY A 109 0.68 2.53 -7.18
N GLU A 110 1.89 1.96 -7.16
CA GLU A 110 2.08 0.51 -7.17
C GLU A 110 1.64 -0.11 -5.85
N ALA A 111 1.02 -1.26 -5.91
CA ALA A 111 0.62 -2.04 -4.74
C ALA A 111 1.40 -3.36 -4.65
N VAL A 112 1.67 -3.80 -3.44
CA VAL A 112 2.27 -5.10 -3.15
C VAL A 112 1.29 -5.90 -2.31
N VAL A 113 1.03 -7.12 -2.72
CA VAL A 113 0.27 -8.09 -1.94
C VAL A 113 1.24 -8.94 -1.15
N MET A 114 1.09 -8.95 0.15
CA MET A 114 1.93 -9.71 1.07
C MET A 114 1.09 -10.62 1.94
N GLN A 115 1.61 -11.80 2.25
CA GLN A 115 0.98 -12.71 3.17
C GLN A 115 1.79 -12.77 4.47
N PRO A 116 1.21 -12.40 5.62
CA PRO A 116 1.89 -12.50 6.91
C PRO A 116 2.04 -13.96 7.34
N THR A 117 3.14 -14.26 8.01
CA THR A 117 3.43 -15.61 8.53
C THR A 117 3.40 -15.67 10.05
N GLY A 118 3.15 -14.54 10.74
CA GLY A 118 3.26 -14.40 12.19
C GLY A 118 4.62 -13.90 12.65
N GLN A 119 5.69 -14.25 11.96
CA GLN A 119 7.06 -13.81 12.26
C GLN A 119 7.69 -12.99 11.12
N SER A 120 7.17 -13.13 9.92
CA SER A 120 7.64 -12.45 8.73
C SER A 120 6.48 -12.34 7.73
N TRP A 121 6.78 -12.15 6.47
CA TRP A 121 5.79 -12.06 5.39
C TRP A 121 6.40 -12.59 4.09
N VAL A 122 5.51 -12.94 3.16
CA VAL A 122 5.89 -13.37 1.82
C VAL A 122 5.25 -12.42 0.81
N VAL A 123 6.05 -11.91 -0.15
CA VAL A 123 5.52 -11.13 -1.27
C VAL A 123 4.84 -12.07 -2.24
N VAL A 124 3.54 -11.90 -2.44
CA VAL A 124 2.70 -12.73 -3.30
C VAL A 124 2.59 -12.16 -4.71
N ALA A 125 2.39 -10.85 -4.82
CA ALA A 125 2.19 -10.19 -6.10
C ALA A 125 2.52 -8.70 -6.02
N ARG A 126 2.80 -8.10 -7.18
CA ARG A 126 2.90 -6.65 -7.37
C ARG A 126 1.89 -6.23 -8.43
N ILE A 127 1.19 -5.12 -8.17
CA ILE A 127 0.13 -4.62 -9.03
C ILE A 127 0.46 -3.18 -9.40
N GLY A 128 0.78 -2.93 -10.65
CA GLY A 128 1.01 -1.58 -11.17
C GLY A 128 -0.29 -0.82 -11.38
N VAL A 129 -0.19 0.50 -11.55
CA VAL A 129 -1.34 1.37 -11.82
C VAL A 129 -2.04 0.95 -13.11
N ASP A 130 -1.28 0.60 -14.14
CA ASP A 130 -1.81 0.19 -15.45
C ASP A 130 -2.62 -1.11 -15.38
N ASP A 131 -2.28 -1.99 -14.46
CA ASP A 131 -2.99 -3.26 -14.26
C ASP A 131 -4.41 -3.09 -13.72
N ARG A 132 -4.71 -1.88 -13.20
CA ARG A 132 -6.01 -1.53 -12.60
C ARG A 132 -6.95 -0.85 -13.59
N ALA A 133 -6.40 -0.38 -14.72
CA ALA A 133 -7.21 0.28 -15.73
C ALA A 133 -8.17 -0.70 -16.41
N PRO A 134 -9.42 -0.30 -16.71
CA PRO A 134 -10.34 -1.15 -17.47
C PRO A 134 -9.73 -1.55 -18.82
N GLY A 135 -9.69 -2.85 -19.13
CA GLY A 135 -9.15 -3.37 -20.38
C GLY A 135 -7.64 -3.46 -20.48
N SER A 136 -6.89 -3.12 -19.43
CA SER A 136 -5.43 -3.34 -19.42
C SER A 136 -5.09 -4.82 -19.42
N PRO A 137 -4.20 -5.27 -20.32
CA PRO A 137 -3.73 -6.64 -20.30
C PRO A 137 -3.00 -6.88 -18.97
N ARG A 138 -3.30 -7.99 -18.31
CA ARG A 138 -2.56 -8.44 -17.13
C ARG A 138 -1.10 -8.63 -17.55
N ARG A 139 -0.20 -7.80 -17.05
CA ARG A 139 1.22 -8.06 -17.20
C ARG A 139 1.53 -9.38 -16.50
N ARG A 140 1.88 -10.38 -17.27
CA ARG A 140 2.43 -11.61 -16.69
C ARG A 140 3.65 -11.20 -15.88
N ASN A 141 3.63 -11.54 -14.61
CA ASN A 141 4.75 -11.28 -13.72
C ASN A 141 5.98 -11.99 -14.29
N ALA A 142 6.98 -11.23 -14.74
CA ALA A 142 8.23 -11.77 -15.27
C ALA A 142 9.05 -12.57 -14.22
N ARG A 143 8.52 -12.72 -13.00
CA ARG A 143 9.16 -13.41 -11.89
C ARG A 143 8.83 -14.91 -11.76
N GLN A 144 7.87 -15.42 -12.51
CA GLN A 144 7.65 -16.89 -12.52
C GLN A 144 8.79 -17.67 -13.18
N SER A 145 9.70 -16.98 -13.90
CA SER A 145 10.84 -17.63 -14.54
C SER A 145 12.09 -17.70 -13.66
N GLN A 146 12.12 -17.11 -12.47
CA GLN A 146 13.27 -17.14 -11.56
C GLN A 146 13.12 -18.10 -10.37
N ALA A 147 11.97 -18.70 -10.19
CA ALA A 147 11.72 -19.70 -9.15
C ALA A 147 12.23 -21.10 -9.49
N GLY A 148 12.96 -21.27 -10.59
CA GLY A 148 13.45 -22.55 -11.12
C GLY A 148 14.98 -22.65 -11.27
N ARG A 149 15.75 -21.97 -10.41
CA ARG A 149 17.20 -22.17 -10.38
C ARG A 149 17.69 -22.35 -8.97
#